data_5345df8d0004eaaef0ace7371f5efb8c
#
_entry.id   5345df8d0004eaaef0ace7371f5efb8c
#
_cell.length_a   1.000
_cell.length_b   1.000
_cell.length_c   1.000
_cell.angle_alpha   90.00
_cell.angle_beta   90.00
_cell.angle_gamma   90.00
#
_symmetry.space_group_name_H-M   'P 1'
#
loop_
_entity.id
_entity.type
_entity.pdbx_description
1 polymer ?
#
loop_
_entity_poly.entity_id
_entity_poly.type
_entity_poly.pdbx_seq_one_letter_code
_entity_poly.pdbx_strand_id
1 'polypeptide(L)'
;MAEIRLRQLAHSYSRQPASEADYALHALEHVWEQGGAYALLGPSGCGKSTLLNIISGLLTPSHGEVLFDGKPVNQLSPQARNIAQVFQFPVVYDTMTVFDNLAFPLRNQGLDEARVQARVEEIAEVLDLSAVLRKKARNLSADEKQKVSMGRGLVRDDVSAILFDEPLTVIDPHLKWKLRRKLKQIHEQFNITMIYVTHDQLEASTFADKIAVMHGGRIVQFGTPRELFERPRHTFVGYFIGSPGMNLIEVRAEADGVVFGDIHLQLPDGLRERLAANAGGRLQVGIRPEFVQLWDSPFDDAYPAQVLDVEDLGTYRIVTLELGGVALKARLGEDRPLPVAQAWVSLPAQWLMLYLDDVLLEAGP
;
A
#
# COMPACT_ATOMS: atom_id res chain seq x y z
N MET A 1 21.67 1.92 10.17
CA MET A 1 20.24 1.65 9.85
C MET A 1 19.51 1.46 11.17
N ALA A 2 18.21 1.84 11.22
CA ALA A 2 17.49 1.89 12.49
C ALA A 2 16.13 1.15 12.39
N GLU A 3 15.69 0.56 13.52
CA GLU A 3 14.27 0.29 13.77
C GLU A 3 13.56 1.63 13.94
N ILE A 4 12.42 1.80 13.28
CA ILE A 4 11.59 3.00 13.42
C ILE A 4 10.30 2.63 14.14
N ARG A 5 10.06 3.24 15.30
CA ARG A 5 8.86 3.00 16.10
C ARG A 5 8.06 4.27 16.28
N LEU A 6 6.77 4.18 16.09
CA LEU A 6 5.79 5.20 16.41
C LEU A 6 5.14 4.84 17.74
N ARG A 7 5.07 5.78 18.68
CA ARG A 7 4.43 5.59 19.99
C ARG A 7 3.40 6.68 20.23
N GLN A 8 2.12 6.31 20.22
CA GLN A 8 0.97 7.21 20.36
C GLN A 8 1.06 8.45 19.47
N LEU A 9 1.58 8.27 18.23
CA LEU A 9 1.87 9.37 17.34
C LEU A 9 0.59 9.92 16.72
N ALA A 10 0.29 11.21 16.98
CA ALA A 10 -0.84 11.90 16.36
C ALA A 10 -0.45 13.29 15.88
N HIS A 11 -1.13 13.76 14.84
CA HIS A 11 -0.88 15.09 14.30
C HIS A 11 -2.13 15.77 13.79
N SER A 12 -2.31 17.03 14.21
CA SER A 12 -3.26 17.97 13.64
C SER A 12 -2.52 19.22 13.17
N TYR A 13 -2.91 19.74 12.01
CA TYR A 13 -2.44 21.03 11.52
C TYR A 13 -3.13 22.20 12.23
N SER A 14 -4.26 21.95 12.90
CA SER A 14 -4.90 22.93 13.78
C SER A 14 -4.13 23.05 15.09
N ARG A 15 -3.92 24.29 15.57
CA ARG A 15 -3.31 24.52 16.88
C ARG A 15 -4.24 24.13 18.04
N GLN A 16 -5.55 24.10 17.79
CA GLN A 16 -6.58 23.72 18.75
C GLN A 16 -7.60 22.82 18.05
N PRO A 17 -7.31 21.52 17.90
CA PRO A 17 -8.24 20.59 17.32
C PRO A 17 -9.50 20.50 18.17
N ALA A 18 -10.66 20.71 17.57
CA ALA A 18 -11.94 20.68 18.24
C ALA A 18 -12.61 19.30 18.16
N SER A 19 -12.21 18.48 17.19
CA SER A 19 -12.80 17.18 16.93
C SER A 19 -11.77 16.19 16.37
N GLU A 20 -12.12 14.91 16.29
CA GLU A 20 -11.29 13.89 15.63
C GLU A 20 -11.04 14.20 14.15
N ALA A 21 -11.98 14.86 13.47
CA ALA A 21 -11.85 15.23 12.06
C ALA A 21 -10.72 16.24 11.79
N ASP A 22 -10.24 16.94 12.82
CA ASP A 22 -9.13 17.89 12.69
C ASP A 22 -7.75 17.22 12.66
N TYR A 23 -7.72 15.91 12.90
CA TYR A 23 -6.48 15.15 12.91
C TYR A 23 -6.16 14.57 11.54
N ALA A 24 -5.00 14.92 11.00
CA ALA A 24 -4.44 14.29 9.82
C ALA A 24 -3.89 12.88 10.11
N LEU A 25 -3.44 12.67 11.35
CA LEU A 25 -3.03 11.37 11.89
C LEU A 25 -3.64 11.20 13.27
N HIS A 26 -4.41 10.14 13.47
CA HIS A 26 -4.88 9.68 14.77
C HIS A 26 -3.77 8.89 15.47
N ALA A 27 -3.92 8.65 16.78
CA ALA A 27 -2.89 7.96 17.56
C ALA A 27 -2.44 6.64 16.90
N LEU A 28 -1.19 6.61 16.45
CA LEU A 28 -0.56 5.48 15.76
C LEU A 28 0.43 4.78 16.69
N GLU A 29 0.31 3.45 16.74
CA GLU A 29 1.32 2.54 17.29
C GLU A 29 1.82 1.67 16.14
N HIS A 30 3.11 1.76 15.80
CA HIS A 30 3.65 0.97 14.71
C HIS A 30 5.17 0.78 14.82
N VAL A 31 5.66 -0.32 14.26
CA VAL A 31 7.10 -0.62 14.20
C VAL A 31 7.48 -1.05 12.79
N TRP A 32 8.47 -0.38 12.23
CA TRP A 32 9.22 -0.87 11.06
C TRP A 32 10.57 -1.41 11.55
N GLU A 33 10.74 -2.69 11.39
CA GLU A 33 11.99 -3.37 11.77
C GLU A 33 13.15 -2.90 10.89
N GLN A 34 14.36 -2.93 11.44
CA GLN A 34 15.57 -2.59 10.71
C GLN A 34 15.75 -3.50 9.47
N GLY A 35 16.16 -2.90 8.36
CA GLY A 35 16.52 -3.63 7.14
C GLY A 35 15.34 -4.15 6.33
N GLY A 36 14.10 -3.81 6.67
CA GLY A 36 12.91 -4.20 5.90
C GLY A 36 12.57 -3.24 4.75
N ALA A 37 11.94 -3.77 3.70
CA ALA A 37 11.28 -2.99 2.65
C ALA A 37 9.80 -2.86 2.98
N TYR A 38 9.35 -1.65 3.20
CA TYR A 38 7.96 -1.36 3.59
C TYR A 38 7.28 -0.45 2.59
N ALA A 39 5.98 -0.65 2.38
CA ALA A 39 5.17 0.34 1.69
C ALA A 39 4.15 0.97 2.65
N LEU A 40 3.87 2.24 2.42
CA LEU A 40 2.78 2.97 3.04
C LEU A 40 1.77 3.29 1.94
N LEU A 41 0.66 2.57 1.95
CA LEU A 41 -0.33 2.53 0.88
C LEU A 41 -1.66 3.10 1.36
N GLY A 42 -2.34 3.88 0.53
CA GLY A 42 -3.67 4.41 0.84
C GLY A 42 -4.09 5.52 -0.13
N PRO A 43 -5.35 5.97 -0.08
CA PRO A 43 -5.86 7.01 -0.95
C PRO A 43 -5.19 8.37 -0.68
N SER A 44 -5.35 9.30 -1.62
CA SER A 44 -4.88 10.68 -1.42
C SER A 44 -5.55 11.31 -0.20
N GLY A 45 -4.78 12.07 0.59
CA GLY A 45 -5.29 12.76 1.78
C GLY A 45 -5.41 11.90 3.05
N CYS A 46 -5.07 10.61 3.04
CA CYS A 46 -5.15 9.75 4.24
C CYS A 46 -4.00 9.92 5.25
N GLY A 47 -3.07 10.87 5.04
CA GLY A 47 -2.00 11.20 6.00
C GLY A 47 -0.62 10.62 5.70
N LYS A 48 -0.39 9.93 4.56
CA LYS A 48 0.89 9.29 4.21
C LYS A 48 2.08 10.26 4.23
N SER A 49 2.00 11.34 3.46
CA SER A 49 3.08 12.34 3.41
C SER A 49 3.25 13.08 4.73
N THR A 50 2.18 13.29 5.50
CA THR A 50 2.26 13.82 6.87
C THR A 50 3.09 12.90 7.76
N LEU A 51 2.81 11.61 7.75
CA LEU A 51 3.56 10.61 8.51
C LEU A 51 5.03 10.56 8.08
N LEU A 52 5.28 10.55 6.76
CA LEU A 52 6.64 10.56 6.22
C LEU A 52 7.44 11.80 6.66
N ASN A 53 6.83 12.98 6.62
CA ASN A 53 7.44 14.23 7.05
C ASN A 53 7.72 14.25 8.57
N ILE A 54 6.89 13.59 9.36
CA ILE A 54 7.15 13.44 10.80
C ILE A 54 8.33 12.49 11.05
N ILE A 55 8.40 11.35 10.35
CA ILE A 55 9.52 10.40 10.47
C ILE A 55 10.82 11.07 10.05
N SER A 56 10.82 11.84 8.97
CA SER A 56 12.02 12.54 8.48
C SER A 56 12.45 13.73 9.35
N GLY A 57 11.55 14.25 10.20
CA GLY A 57 11.82 15.42 11.02
C GLY A 57 11.55 16.77 10.33
N LEU A 58 10.91 16.74 9.17
CA LEU A 58 10.43 17.96 8.50
C LEU A 58 9.17 18.53 9.19
N LEU A 59 8.45 17.68 9.92
CA LEU A 59 7.27 18.05 10.67
C LEU A 59 7.36 17.48 12.09
N THR A 60 7.05 18.30 13.09
CA THR A 60 6.96 17.86 14.49
C THR A 60 5.54 17.36 14.75
N PRO A 61 5.33 16.15 15.30
CA PRO A 61 4.01 15.66 15.63
C PRO A 61 3.37 16.48 16.75
N SER A 62 2.02 16.53 16.77
CA SER A 62 1.28 17.20 17.84
C SER A 62 1.33 16.41 19.14
N HIS A 63 1.35 15.07 19.05
CA HIS A 63 1.39 14.15 20.18
C HIS A 63 2.25 12.94 19.86
N GLY A 64 2.73 12.26 20.91
CA GLY A 64 3.48 11.02 20.79
C GLY A 64 4.92 11.20 20.32
N GLU A 65 5.56 10.10 19.98
CA GLU A 65 6.98 10.06 19.71
C GLU A 65 7.32 9.19 18.50
N VAL A 66 8.38 9.59 17.80
CA VAL A 66 9.12 8.75 16.87
C VAL A 66 10.42 8.32 17.54
N LEU A 67 10.68 7.02 17.55
CA LEU A 67 11.90 6.47 18.11
C LEU A 67 12.71 5.78 16.99
N PHE A 68 14.04 5.98 17.02
CA PHE A 68 15.01 5.24 16.22
C PHE A 68 15.85 4.40 17.17
N ASP A 69 15.84 3.08 17.00
CA ASP A 69 16.51 2.12 17.91
C ASP A 69 16.16 2.40 19.39
N GLY A 70 14.88 2.66 19.67
CA GLY A 70 14.37 2.96 21.01
C GLY A 70 14.67 4.35 21.52
N LYS A 71 15.38 5.22 20.78
CA LYS A 71 15.74 6.59 21.20
C LYS A 71 14.76 7.59 20.56
N PRO A 72 14.13 8.50 21.33
CA PRO A 72 13.24 9.51 20.78
C PRO A 72 14.00 10.50 19.91
N VAL A 73 13.46 10.77 18.71
CA VAL A 73 14.09 11.66 17.71
C VAL A 73 13.28 12.92 17.39
N ASN A 74 12.18 13.18 18.10
CA ASN A 74 11.28 14.31 17.80
C ASN A 74 12.00 15.66 17.74
N GLN A 75 12.98 15.88 18.62
CA GLN A 75 13.75 17.12 18.71
C GLN A 75 14.97 17.17 17.78
N LEU A 76 15.26 16.08 17.08
CA LEU A 76 16.39 16.02 16.17
C LEU A 76 16.01 16.58 14.79
N SER A 77 16.92 17.37 14.20
CA SER A 77 16.78 17.83 12.81
C SER A 77 16.84 16.64 11.82
N PRO A 78 16.34 16.80 10.58
CA PRO A 78 16.45 15.76 9.56
C PRO A 78 17.89 15.26 9.34
N GLN A 79 18.87 16.15 9.40
CA GLN A 79 20.28 15.81 9.28
C GLN A 79 20.75 14.93 10.46
N ALA A 80 20.35 15.28 11.69
CA ALA A 80 20.72 14.51 12.88
C ALA A 80 20.02 13.15 12.95
N ARG A 81 18.84 12.99 12.32
CA ARG A 81 18.16 11.70 12.14
C ARG A 81 18.84 10.81 11.11
N ASN A 82 19.72 11.37 10.31
CA ASN A 82 20.46 10.67 9.26
C ASN A 82 19.57 9.91 8.27
N ILE A 83 18.49 10.56 7.79
CA ILE A 83 17.55 10.03 6.81
C ILE A 83 17.87 10.55 5.42
N ALA A 84 17.69 9.71 4.40
CA ALA A 84 17.57 10.14 3.02
C ALA A 84 16.09 10.17 2.63
N GLN A 85 15.61 11.30 2.12
CA GLN A 85 14.25 11.44 1.60
C GLN A 85 14.28 11.75 0.11
N VAL A 86 13.51 10.97 -0.65
CA VAL A 86 13.27 11.16 -2.09
C VAL A 86 11.85 11.65 -2.24
N PHE A 87 11.71 12.84 -2.83
CA PHE A 87 10.43 13.51 -2.99
C PHE A 87 9.75 13.10 -4.31
N GLN A 88 8.46 13.33 -4.40
CA GLN A 88 7.63 13.10 -5.58
C GLN A 88 8.18 13.83 -6.82
N PHE A 89 8.60 15.09 -6.66
CA PHE A 89 9.27 15.84 -7.70
C PHE A 89 10.78 15.78 -7.53
N PRO A 90 11.54 15.67 -8.64
CA PRO A 90 12.98 15.53 -8.58
C PRO A 90 13.67 16.73 -7.94
N VAL A 91 14.50 16.48 -6.94
CA VAL A 91 15.35 17.49 -6.29
C VAL A 91 16.78 17.29 -6.76
N VAL A 92 17.24 18.13 -7.69
CA VAL A 92 18.57 18.07 -8.28
C VAL A 92 19.20 19.46 -8.35
N TYR A 93 20.52 19.52 -8.35
CA TYR A 93 21.27 20.76 -8.61
C TYR A 93 21.48 20.90 -10.11
N ASP A 94 20.69 21.74 -10.78
CA ASP A 94 20.66 21.89 -12.24
C ASP A 94 21.99 22.34 -12.86
N THR A 95 22.83 23.05 -12.11
CA THR A 95 24.16 23.53 -12.54
C THR A 95 25.25 22.47 -12.46
N MET A 96 25.05 21.44 -11.65
CA MET A 96 25.99 20.33 -11.46
C MET A 96 25.79 19.24 -12.52
N THR A 97 26.83 18.44 -12.75
CA THR A 97 26.71 17.22 -13.54
C THR A 97 25.90 16.16 -12.78
N VAL A 98 25.49 15.08 -13.47
CA VAL A 98 24.89 13.92 -12.80
C VAL A 98 25.85 13.35 -11.77
N PHE A 99 27.14 13.18 -12.16
CA PHE A 99 28.18 12.71 -11.24
C PHE A 99 28.26 13.57 -9.99
N ASP A 100 28.35 14.91 -10.13
CA ASP A 100 28.46 15.82 -8.98
C ASP A 100 27.21 15.82 -8.11
N ASN A 101 26.02 15.68 -8.70
CA ASN A 101 24.77 15.50 -7.92
C ASN A 101 24.82 14.26 -7.05
N LEU A 102 25.27 13.12 -7.58
CA LEU A 102 25.41 11.88 -6.84
C LEU A 102 26.57 11.93 -5.83
N ALA A 103 27.68 12.55 -6.18
CA ALA A 103 28.86 12.69 -5.32
C ALA A 103 28.63 13.66 -4.15
N PHE A 104 27.74 14.65 -4.31
CA PHE A 104 27.53 15.72 -3.33
C PHE A 104 27.27 15.24 -1.89
N PRO A 105 26.35 14.28 -1.63
CA PRO A 105 26.14 13.76 -0.27
C PRO A 105 27.39 13.10 0.32
N LEU A 106 28.14 12.35 -0.49
CA LEU A 106 29.33 11.62 -0.04
C LEU A 106 30.50 12.56 0.27
N ARG A 107 30.70 13.58 -0.57
CA ARG A 107 31.70 14.62 -0.33
C ARG A 107 31.39 15.43 0.93
N ASN A 108 30.13 15.69 1.23
CA ASN A 108 29.71 16.36 2.46
C ASN A 108 29.97 15.52 3.72
N GLN A 109 30.05 14.19 3.58
CA GLN A 109 30.47 13.27 4.64
C GLN A 109 31.99 13.18 4.80
N GLY A 110 32.75 13.80 3.89
CA GLY A 110 34.22 13.78 3.92
C GLY A 110 34.84 12.49 3.41
N LEU A 111 34.11 11.71 2.60
CA LEU A 111 34.68 10.53 1.96
C LEU A 111 35.79 10.92 0.97
N ASP A 112 36.81 10.08 0.85
CA ASP A 112 37.85 10.25 -0.16
C ASP A 112 37.30 10.08 -1.58
N GLU A 113 37.92 10.76 -2.55
CA GLU A 113 37.39 10.85 -3.90
C GLU A 113 37.37 9.48 -4.64
N ALA A 114 38.25 8.55 -4.30
CA ALA A 114 38.25 7.22 -4.88
C ALA A 114 37.02 6.42 -4.46
N ARG A 115 36.62 6.51 -3.19
CA ARG A 115 35.38 5.92 -2.67
C ARG A 115 34.14 6.60 -3.26
N VAL A 116 34.18 7.93 -3.36
CA VAL A 116 33.10 8.71 -3.99
C VAL A 116 32.88 8.24 -5.42
N GLN A 117 33.96 8.14 -6.22
CA GLN A 117 33.88 7.69 -7.61
C GLN A 117 33.28 6.27 -7.71
N ALA A 118 33.84 5.32 -6.96
CA ALA A 118 33.38 3.93 -6.99
C ALA A 118 31.88 3.82 -6.64
N ARG A 119 31.43 4.52 -5.59
CA ARG A 119 30.03 4.46 -5.16
C ARG A 119 29.09 5.16 -6.14
N VAL A 120 29.50 6.29 -6.72
CA VAL A 120 28.71 6.98 -7.75
C VAL A 120 28.56 6.12 -9.00
N GLU A 121 29.63 5.47 -9.46
CA GLU A 121 29.58 4.58 -10.63
C GLU A 121 28.66 3.38 -10.39
N GLU A 122 28.75 2.74 -9.21
CA GLU A 122 27.87 1.65 -8.81
C GLU A 122 26.37 2.04 -8.88
N ILE A 123 26.00 3.16 -8.25
CA ILE A 123 24.61 3.61 -8.23
C ILE A 123 24.16 4.11 -9.61
N ALA A 124 25.04 4.74 -10.37
CA ALA A 124 24.75 5.18 -11.72
C ALA A 124 24.47 4.00 -12.67
N GLU A 125 25.21 2.89 -12.54
CA GLU A 125 24.96 1.67 -13.29
C GLU A 125 23.57 1.08 -12.94
N VAL A 126 23.28 0.97 -11.67
CA VAL A 126 21.99 0.45 -11.21
C VAL A 126 20.81 1.30 -11.73
N LEU A 127 20.95 2.62 -11.77
CA LEU A 127 19.89 3.55 -12.20
C LEU A 127 19.87 3.83 -13.71
N ASP A 128 20.73 3.18 -14.51
CA ASP A 128 20.92 3.46 -15.95
C ASP A 128 21.29 4.94 -16.22
N LEU A 129 22.20 5.49 -15.40
CA LEU A 129 22.70 6.87 -15.51
C LEU A 129 24.13 6.96 -16.03
N SER A 130 24.83 5.84 -16.22
CA SER A 130 26.26 5.80 -16.60
C SER A 130 26.57 6.61 -17.87
N ALA A 131 25.72 6.53 -18.88
CA ALA A 131 25.88 7.27 -20.14
C ALA A 131 25.73 8.79 -20.01
N VAL A 132 25.10 9.27 -18.93
CA VAL A 132 24.79 10.69 -18.72
C VAL A 132 25.55 11.31 -17.55
N LEU A 133 26.47 10.60 -16.91
CA LEU A 133 27.22 11.05 -15.73
C LEU A 133 27.87 12.44 -15.90
N ARG A 134 28.36 12.75 -17.09
CA ARG A 134 29.02 14.03 -17.41
C ARG A 134 28.06 15.13 -17.86
N LYS A 135 26.78 14.82 -18.10
CA LYS A 135 25.78 15.84 -18.48
C LYS A 135 25.38 16.66 -17.25
N LYS A 136 25.11 17.95 -17.47
CA LYS A 136 24.51 18.81 -16.44
C LYS A 136 23.05 18.44 -16.24
N ALA A 137 22.57 18.45 -14.98
CA ALA A 137 21.23 18.02 -14.63
C ALA A 137 20.13 18.84 -15.31
N ARG A 138 20.36 20.12 -15.62
CA ARG A 138 19.41 20.96 -16.39
C ARG A 138 19.06 20.39 -17.78
N ASN A 139 19.95 19.59 -18.38
CA ASN A 139 19.81 19.03 -19.72
C ASN A 139 19.22 17.61 -19.73
N LEU A 140 18.73 17.14 -18.59
CA LEU A 140 18.14 15.82 -18.42
C LEU A 140 16.63 15.87 -18.64
N SER A 141 16.05 14.73 -19.06
CA SER A 141 14.61 14.51 -19.03
C SER A 141 14.08 14.47 -17.59
N ALA A 142 12.76 14.58 -17.41
CA ALA A 142 12.13 14.47 -16.09
C ALA A 142 12.43 13.12 -15.44
N ASP A 143 12.37 12.03 -16.22
CA ASP A 143 12.73 10.67 -15.78
C ASP A 143 14.19 10.58 -15.30
N GLU A 144 15.14 11.08 -16.11
CA GLU A 144 16.56 11.11 -15.72
C GLU A 144 16.79 11.95 -14.45
N LYS A 145 16.12 13.10 -14.31
CA LYS A 145 16.20 13.92 -13.09
C LYS A 145 15.67 13.17 -11.87
N GLN A 146 14.58 12.43 -12.01
CA GLN A 146 14.02 11.63 -10.90
C GLN A 146 14.98 10.50 -10.49
N LYS A 147 15.61 9.81 -11.46
CA LYS A 147 16.65 8.82 -11.18
C LYS A 147 17.85 9.44 -10.44
N VAL A 148 18.29 10.64 -10.85
CA VAL A 148 19.36 11.37 -10.14
C VAL A 148 18.92 11.72 -8.71
N SER A 149 17.70 12.22 -8.52
CA SER A 149 17.14 12.52 -7.19
C SER A 149 17.12 11.29 -6.29
N MET A 150 16.71 10.14 -6.83
CA MET A 150 16.74 8.85 -6.12
C MET A 150 18.20 8.43 -5.81
N GLY A 151 19.08 8.55 -6.80
CA GLY A 151 20.49 8.20 -6.66
C GLY A 151 21.19 8.98 -5.54
N ARG A 152 20.84 10.25 -5.33
CA ARG A 152 21.37 11.07 -4.23
C ARG A 152 21.04 10.52 -2.85
N GLY A 153 19.91 9.82 -2.71
CA GLY A 153 19.57 9.10 -1.49
C GLY A 153 20.30 7.75 -1.38
N LEU A 154 20.36 7.02 -2.48
CA LEU A 154 20.88 5.65 -2.55
C LEU A 154 22.41 5.54 -2.50
N VAL A 155 23.15 6.60 -2.84
CA VAL A 155 24.62 6.61 -2.73
C VAL A 155 25.09 6.51 -1.29
N ARG A 156 24.25 6.91 -0.32
CA ARG A 156 24.57 6.89 1.11
C ARG A 156 24.31 5.50 1.67
N ASP A 157 25.29 4.92 2.32
CA ASP A 157 25.25 3.61 2.98
C ASP A 157 25.11 3.70 4.52
N ASP A 158 25.30 4.91 5.08
CA ASP A 158 25.25 5.19 6.50
C ASP A 158 23.87 5.61 7.03
N VAL A 159 22.87 5.72 6.16
CA VAL A 159 21.55 6.26 6.53
C VAL A 159 20.79 5.36 7.51
N SER A 160 20.00 5.99 8.39
CA SER A 160 19.06 5.29 9.27
C SER A 160 17.93 4.62 8.47
N ALA A 161 17.41 5.32 7.49
CA ALA A 161 16.42 4.81 6.53
C ALA A 161 16.38 5.67 5.26
N ILE A 162 15.82 5.11 4.18
CA ILE A 162 15.47 5.85 2.97
C ILE A 162 13.94 5.93 2.87
N LEU A 163 13.43 7.15 2.72
CA LEU A 163 12.01 7.44 2.60
C LEU A 163 11.70 7.88 1.16
N PHE A 164 10.77 7.23 0.51
CA PHE A 164 10.34 7.56 -0.85
C PHE A 164 8.90 8.08 -0.81
N ASP A 165 8.69 9.34 -1.22
CA ASP A 165 7.36 9.94 -1.32
C ASP A 165 6.90 9.93 -2.78
N GLU A 166 6.12 8.92 -3.17
CA GLU A 166 5.59 8.70 -4.52
C GLU A 166 6.66 8.88 -5.64
N PRO A 167 7.83 8.23 -5.55
CA PRO A 167 9.00 8.57 -6.37
C PRO A 167 8.86 8.22 -7.84
N LEU A 168 7.86 7.42 -8.22
CA LEU A 168 7.67 6.98 -9.60
C LEU A 168 6.53 7.71 -10.33
N THR A 169 5.89 8.69 -9.71
CA THR A 169 4.74 9.40 -10.30
C THR A 169 5.07 10.06 -11.63
N VAL A 170 6.27 10.64 -11.77
CA VAL A 170 6.73 11.32 -12.99
C VAL A 170 7.44 10.41 -13.99
N ILE A 171 7.58 9.11 -13.68
CA ILE A 171 8.28 8.12 -14.49
C ILE A 171 7.33 7.51 -15.53
N ASP A 172 7.83 7.27 -16.74
CA ASP A 172 7.09 6.56 -17.78
C ASP A 172 6.63 5.18 -17.29
N PRO A 173 5.34 4.81 -17.50
CA PRO A 173 4.79 3.53 -17.05
C PRO A 173 5.61 2.30 -17.46
N HIS A 174 6.19 2.30 -18.68
CA HIS A 174 7.04 1.20 -19.16
C HIS A 174 8.35 1.06 -18.40
N LEU A 175 8.81 2.13 -17.75
CA LEU A 175 10.05 2.12 -16.96
C LEU A 175 9.80 1.88 -15.47
N LYS A 176 8.59 2.12 -14.97
CA LYS A 176 8.25 1.96 -13.55
C LYS A 176 8.60 0.57 -13.01
N TRP A 177 8.21 -0.49 -13.73
CA TRP A 177 8.46 -1.86 -13.29
C TRP A 177 9.97 -2.19 -13.19
N LYS A 178 10.77 -1.71 -14.18
CA LYS A 178 12.21 -1.90 -14.21
C LYS A 178 12.86 -1.21 -13.02
N LEU A 179 12.45 0.01 -12.73
CA LEU A 179 13.01 0.80 -11.65
C LEU A 179 12.64 0.25 -10.27
N ARG A 180 11.38 -0.19 -10.07
CA ARG A 180 10.98 -0.89 -8.83
C ARG A 180 11.82 -2.13 -8.58
N ARG A 181 12.02 -2.96 -9.59
CA ARG A 181 12.86 -4.15 -9.48
C ARG A 181 14.31 -3.79 -9.08
N LYS A 182 14.86 -2.73 -9.65
CA LYS A 182 16.20 -2.23 -9.29
C LYS A 182 16.24 -1.72 -7.84
N LEU A 183 15.24 -0.98 -7.40
CA LEU A 183 15.13 -0.55 -6.00
C LEU A 183 15.08 -1.74 -5.03
N LYS A 184 14.32 -2.78 -5.38
CA LYS A 184 14.27 -4.02 -4.59
C LYS A 184 15.64 -4.70 -4.53
N GLN A 185 16.36 -4.79 -5.65
CA GLN A 185 17.73 -5.32 -5.69
C GLN A 185 18.70 -4.52 -4.80
N ILE A 186 18.62 -3.17 -4.84
CA ILE A 186 19.42 -2.31 -3.96
C ILE A 186 19.10 -2.58 -2.50
N HIS A 187 17.81 -2.68 -2.17
CA HIS A 187 17.38 -3.01 -0.82
C HIS A 187 17.98 -4.34 -0.34
N GLU A 188 17.86 -5.41 -1.15
CA GLU A 188 18.38 -6.74 -0.84
C GLU A 188 19.91 -6.75 -0.72
N GLN A 189 20.62 -6.01 -1.58
CA GLN A 189 22.09 -5.93 -1.56
C GLN A 189 22.63 -5.19 -0.33
N PHE A 190 22.00 -4.10 0.07
CA PHE A 190 22.51 -3.23 1.12
C PHE A 190 21.75 -3.34 2.45
N ASN A 191 20.66 -4.11 2.50
CA ASN A 191 19.82 -4.34 3.67
C ASN A 191 19.37 -3.03 4.36
N ILE A 192 19.04 -1.99 3.56
CA ILE A 192 18.66 -0.67 4.05
C ILE A 192 17.18 -0.67 4.39
N THR A 193 16.80 -0.12 5.56
CA THR A 193 15.39 0.15 5.88
C THR A 193 14.81 1.13 4.87
N MET A 194 13.80 0.73 4.11
CA MET A 194 13.15 1.55 3.11
C MET A 194 11.65 1.66 3.38
N ILE A 195 11.12 2.88 3.36
CA ILE A 195 9.68 3.15 3.43
C ILE A 195 9.26 3.84 2.14
N TYR A 196 8.40 3.19 1.38
CA TYR A 196 7.92 3.61 0.07
C TYR A 196 6.46 4.03 0.15
N VAL A 197 6.18 5.31 0.00
CA VAL A 197 4.82 5.85 -0.04
C VAL A 197 4.30 5.80 -1.47
N THR A 198 3.12 5.25 -1.65
CA THR A 198 2.42 5.21 -2.93
C THR A 198 0.90 5.10 -2.75
N HIS A 199 0.15 5.41 -3.78
CA HIS A 199 -1.28 5.08 -3.90
C HIS A 199 -1.51 3.90 -4.87
N ASP A 200 -0.46 3.41 -5.53
CA ASP A 200 -0.51 2.30 -6.49
C ASP A 200 -0.23 0.96 -5.78
N GLN A 201 -1.24 0.07 -5.82
CA GLN A 201 -1.18 -1.26 -5.19
C GLN A 201 -0.09 -2.14 -5.80
N LEU A 202 0.11 -2.05 -7.13
CA LEU A 202 1.12 -2.83 -7.83
C LEU A 202 2.53 -2.37 -7.45
N GLU A 203 2.72 -1.07 -7.27
CA GLU A 203 3.98 -0.52 -6.76
C GLU A 203 4.27 -1.05 -5.36
N ALA A 204 3.30 -0.96 -4.44
CA ALA A 204 3.45 -1.43 -3.07
C ALA A 204 3.73 -2.94 -3.01
N SER A 205 2.92 -3.76 -3.69
CA SER A 205 3.03 -5.23 -3.61
C SER A 205 4.27 -5.82 -4.30
N THR A 206 4.84 -5.10 -5.29
CA THR A 206 6.06 -5.57 -5.98
C THR A 206 7.35 -5.11 -5.33
N PHE A 207 7.30 -4.05 -4.52
CA PHE A 207 8.46 -3.52 -3.82
C PHE A 207 8.57 -4.06 -2.38
N ALA A 208 7.49 -4.00 -1.62
CA ALA A 208 7.52 -4.16 -0.17
C ALA A 208 7.41 -5.62 0.29
N ASP A 209 8.09 -5.94 1.39
CA ASP A 209 7.90 -7.19 2.13
C ASP A 209 6.60 -7.14 2.93
N LYS A 210 6.30 -5.97 3.52
CA LYS A 210 5.05 -5.70 4.24
C LYS A 210 4.52 -4.31 3.88
N ILE A 211 3.21 -4.19 3.86
CA ILE A 211 2.48 -2.96 3.50
C ILE A 211 1.67 -2.49 4.69
N ALA A 212 1.81 -1.22 5.06
CA ALA A 212 0.92 -0.52 5.97
C ALA A 212 -0.18 0.17 5.14
N VAL A 213 -1.41 -0.28 5.27
CA VAL A 213 -2.57 0.32 4.61
C VAL A 213 -3.12 1.42 5.50
N MET A 214 -3.13 2.65 4.97
CA MET A 214 -3.66 3.83 5.67
C MET A 214 -5.05 4.21 5.17
N HIS A 215 -5.94 4.49 6.11
CA HIS A 215 -7.26 5.05 5.85
C HIS A 215 -7.66 5.99 6.99
N GLY A 216 -8.20 7.18 6.65
CA GLY A 216 -8.67 8.15 7.64
C GLY A 216 -7.65 8.49 8.73
N GLY A 217 -6.38 8.71 8.38
CA GLY A 217 -5.32 9.03 9.34
C GLY A 217 -4.87 7.88 10.25
N ARG A 218 -5.28 6.63 9.97
CA ARG A 218 -4.97 5.42 10.76
C ARG A 218 -4.28 4.38 9.88
N ILE A 219 -3.43 3.53 10.47
CA ILE A 219 -2.98 2.29 9.84
C ILE A 219 -4.05 1.24 10.18
N VAL A 220 -4.86 0.86 9.17
CA VAL A 220 -5.98 -0.08 9.37
C VAL A 220 -5.55 -1.54 9.27
N GLN A 221 -4.46 -1.82 8.55
CA GLN A 221 -3.85 -3.14 8.53
C GLN A 221 -2.37 -3.03 8.13
N PHE A 222 -1.54 -3.91 8.70
CA PHE A 222 -0.14 -4.10 8.31
C PHE A 222 0.12 -5.59 8.09
N GLY A 223 0.69 -5.95 6.96
CA GLY A 223 0.95 -7.34 6.61
C GLY A 223 1.61 -7.47 5.24
N THR A 224 1.91 -8.72 4.86
CA THR A 224 2.38 -9.05 3.52
C THR A 224 1.30 -8.76 2.47
N PRO A 225 1.66 -8.55 1.19
CA PRO A 225 0.67 -8.39 0.12
C PRO A 225 -0.37 -9.51 0.09
N ARG A 226 0.07 -10.75 0.36
CA ARG A 226 -0.80 -11.93 0.40
C ARG A 226 -1.81 -11.87 1.55
N GLU A 227 -1.36 -11.53 2.76
CA GLU A 227 -2.24 -11.39 3.94
C GLU A 227 -3.29 -10.30 3.73
N LEU A 228 -2.90 -9.16 3.13
CA LEU A 228 -3.84 -8.06 2.81
C LEU A 228 -4.90 -8.49 1.78
N PHE A 229 -4.53 -9.35 0.85
CA PHE A 229 -5.45 -9.87 -0.16
C PHE A 229 -6.34 -10.99 0.41
N GLU A 230 -5.77 -12.00 1.05
CA GLU A 230 -6.50 -13.20 1.49
C GLU A 230 -7.31 -12.96 2.77
N ARG A 231 -6.84 -12.10 3.68
CA ARG A 231 -7.46 -11.82 4.99
C ARG A 231 -7.51 -10.33 5.31
N PRO A 232 -8.25 -9.53 4.53
CA PRO A 232 -8.45 -8.11 4.85
C PRO A 232 -9.20 -7.96 6.17
N ARG A 233 -8.55 -7.34 7.17
CA ARG A 233 -9.11 -7.16 8.52
C ARG A 233 -10.11 -6.01 8.63
N HIS A 234 -10.23 -5.20 7.56
CA HIS A 234 -11.12 -4.06 7.48
C HIS A 234 -11.75 -4.04 6.08
N THR A 235 -13.03 -3.68 5.98
CA THR A 235 -13.75 -3.61 4.70
C THR A 235 -13.04 -2.73 3.70
N PHE A 236 -12.48 -1.59 4.15
CA PHE A 236 -11.68 -0.71 3.32
C PHE A 236 -10.50 -1.45 2.66
N VAL A 237 -9.78 -2.31 3.41
CA VAL A 237 -8.65 -3.07 2.86
C VAL A 237 -9.13 -4.06 1.80
N GLY A 238 -10.23 -4.75 2.07
CA GLY A 238 -10.86 -5.65 1.09
C GLY A 238 -11.25 -4.95 -0.20
N TYR A 239 -11.86 -3.77 -0.10
CA TYR A 239 -12.25 -2.95 -1.24
C TYR A 239 -11.04 -2.35 -1.95
N PHE A 240 -10.07 -1.83 -1.20
CA PHE A 240 -8.94 -1.08 -1.73
C PHE A 240 -7.86 -2.00 -2.33
N ILE A 241 -7.65 -3.20 -1.79
CA ILE A 241 -6.67 -4.18 -2.31
C ILE A 241 -7.38 -5.15 -3.26
N GLY A 242 -6.93 -5.18 -4.50
CA GLY A 242 -7.48 -6.00 -5.59
C GLY A 242 -8.07 -5.15 -6.72
N SER A 243 -8.14 -5.72 -7.92
CA SER A 243 -8.73 -5.08 -9.10
C SER A 243 -9.53 -6.12 -9.90
N PRO A 244 -10.86 -6.09 -9.79
CA PRO A 244 -11.68 -5.20 -8.96
C PRO A 244 -11.54 -5.47 -7.46
N GLY A 245 -11.97 -4.50 -6.63
CA GLY A 245 -12.04 -4.67 -5.18
C GLY A 245 -13.04 -5.73 -4.73
N MET A 246 -12.96 -6.13 -3.46
CA MET A 246 -13.85 -7.10 -2.85
C MET A 246 -15.32 -6.64 -2.90
N ASN A 247 -16.23 -7.52 -3.25
CA ASN A 247 -17.66 -7.28 -3.07
C ASN A 247 -17.97 -7.20 -1.58
N LEU A 248 -18.68 -6.15 -1.18
CA LEU A 248 -19.16 -5.94 0.20
C LEU A 248 -20.68 -5.83 0.16
N ILE A 249 -21.35 -6.77 0.79
CA ILE A 249 -22.81 -6.91 0.78
C ILE A 249 -23.33 -6.69 2.18
N GLU A 250 -24.22 -5.74 2.38
CA GLU A 250 -24.91 -5.56 3.66
C GLU A 250 -25.87 -6.74 3.88
N VAL A 251 -25.82 -7.32 5.08
CA VAL A 251 -26.56 -8.51 5.40
C VAL A 251 -27.24 -8.37 6.76
N ARG A 252 -28.26 -9.19 6.99
CA ARG A 252 -28.90 -9.38 8.29
C ARG A 252 -28.56 -10.77 8.84
N ALA A 253 -28.37 -10.85 10.16
CA ALA A 253 -28.15 -12.11 10.83
C ALA A 253 -29.44 -12.94 10.87
N GLU A 254 -29.31 -14.24 10.64
CA GLU A 254 -30.32 -15.26 10.87
C GLU A 254 -29.75 -16.42 11.71
N ALA A 255 -30.61 -17.37 12.10
CA ALA A 255 -30.23 -18.44 13.05
C ALA A 255 -29.07 -19.31 12.56
N ASP A 256 -28.97 -19.55 11.24
CA ASP A 256 -27.98 -20.46 10.63
C ASP A 256 -27.03 -19.75 9.67
N GLY A 257 -27.14 -18.41 9.54
CA GLY A 257 -26.31 -17.67 8.60
C GLY A 257 -26.65 -16.19 8.51
N VAL A 258 -26.57 -15.68 7.30
CA VAL A 258 -26.91 -14.29 6.97
C VAL A 258 -27.77 -14.21 5.72
N VAL A 259 -28.57 -13.14 5.61
CA VAL A 259 -29.49 -12.94 4.49
C VAL A 259 -29.35 -11.54 3.89
N PHE A 260 -29.51 -11.45 2.56
CA PHE A 260 -29.70 -10.22 1.83
C PHE A 260 -30.67 -10.46 0.66
N GLY A 261 -31.63 -9.55 0.47
CA GLY A 261 -32.76 -9.82 -0.42
C GLY A 261 -33.46 -11.12 -0.03
N ASP A 262 -33.54 -12.05 -0.98
CA ASP A 262 -34.07 -13.41 -0.84
C ASP A 262 -32.94 -14.48 -0.82
N ILE A 263 -31.70 -14.08 -0.71
CA ILE A 263 -30.52 -14.93 -0.69
C ILE A 263 -30.13 -15.28 0.73
N HIS A 264 -30.03 -16.55 1.03
CA HIS A 264 -29.55 -17.10 2.30
C HIS A 264 -28.15 -17.66 2.16
N LEU A 265 -27.20 -17.12 2.91
CA LEU A 265 -25.82 -17.62 2.94
C LEU A 265 -25.57 -18.37 4.26
N GLN A 266 -25.25 -19.63 4.15
CA GLN A 266 -24.79 -20.41 5.30
C GLN A 266 -23.40 -19.98 5.70
N LEU A 267 -23.19 -19.78 7.00
CA LEU A 267 -21.88 -19.45 7.57
C LEU A 267 -21.26 -20.69 8.22
N PRO A 268 -19.91 -20.80 8.20
CA PRO A 268 -19.20 -21.77 9.01
C PRO A 268 -19.55 -21.64 10.51
N ASP A 269 -19.54 -22.76 11.25
CA ASP A 269 -19.96 -22.82 12.66
C ASP A 269 -19.28 -21.76 13.54
N GLY A 270 -17.96 -21.61 13.42
CA GLY A 270 -17.23 -20.63 14.21
C GLY A 270 -17.61 -19.16 13.93
N LEU A 271 -18.07 -18.84 12.73
CA LEU A 271 -18.58 -17.50 12.42
C LEU A 271 -20.02 -17.31 12.95
N ARG A 272 -20.85 -18.35 12.93
CA ARG A 272 -22.21 -18.31 13.49
C ARG A 272 -22.20 -18.03 15.00
N GLU A 273 -21.32 -18.69 15.75
CA GLU A 273 -21.14 -18.45 17.19
C GLU A 273 -20.72 -17.01 17.48
N ARG A 274 -19.79 -16.46 16.69
CA ARG A 274 -19.33 -15.07 16.80
C ARG A 274 -20.43 -14.08 16.46
N LEU A 275 -21.21 -14.36 15.43
CA LEU A 275 -22.35 -13.54 15.03
C LEU A 275 -23.40 -13.46 16.16
N ALA A 276 -23.71 -14.60 16.77
CA ALA A 276 -24.67 -14.68 17.88
C ALA A 276 -24.19 -13.92 19.14
N ALA A 277 -22.87 -13.90 19.38
CA ALA A 277 -22.28 -13.17 20.50
C ALA A 277 -22.21 -11.65 20.32
N ASN A 278 -22.37 -11.15 19.08
CA ASN A 278 -22.24 -9.74 18.71
C ASN A 278 -23.55 -9.19 18.12
N ALA A 279 -24.61 -9.17 18.90
CA ALA A 279 -25.92 -8.66 18.49
C ALA A 279 -25.88 -7.13 18.42
N GLY A 280 -25.93 -6.58 17.21
CA GLY A 280 -26.01 -5.13 16.91
C GLY A 280 -24.77 -4.64 16.14
N GLY A 281 -24.96 -3.61 15.30
CA GLY A 281 -23.95 -3.09 14.41
C GLY A 281 -24.22 -3.39 12.93
N ARG A 282 -23.43 -2.79 12.04
CA ARG A 282 -23.57 -2.97 10.60
C ARG A 282 -22.82 -4.24 10.17
N LEU A 283 -23.59 -5.22 9.72
CA LEU A 283 -23.03 -6.48 9.22
C LEU A 283 -22.85 -6.42 7.72
N GLN A 284 -21.69 -6.89 7.25
CA GLN A 284 -21.38 -7.04 5.84
C GLN A 284 -20.69 -8.38 5.59
N VAL A 285 -21.03 -9.01 4.46
CA VAL A 285 -20.27 -10.12 3.91
C VAL A 285 -19.37 -9.61 2.81
N GLY A 286 -18.10 -10.00 2.87
CA GLY A 286 -17.10 -9.75 1.84
C GLY A 286 -16.81 -11.03 1.04
N ILE A 287 -16.73 -10.90 -0.27
CA ILE A 287 -16.21 -11.96 -1.14
C ILE A 287 -15.45 -11.33 -2.31
N ARG A 288 -14.28 -11.90 -2.61
CA ARG A 288 -13.50 -11.41 -3.75
C ARG A 288 -14.12 -11.85 -5.08
N PRO A 289 -14.07 -11.00 -6.13
CA PRO A 289 -14.58 -11.34 -7.46
C PRO A 289 -14.00 -12.63 -8.05
N GLU A 290 -12.76 -12.96 -7.70
CA GLU A 290 -12.08 -14.18 -8.13
C GLU A 290 -12.70 -15.46 -7.55
N PHE A 291 -13.41 -15.37 -6.44
CA PHE A 291 -14.01 -16.50 -5.74
C PHE A 291 -15.52 -16.62 -5.95
N VAL A 292 -16.13 -15.65 -6.62
CA VAL A 292 -17.52 -15.75 -7.09
C VAL A 292 -17.56 -16.74 -8.25
N GLN A 293 -18.39 -17.77 -8.13
CA GLN A 293 -18.51 -18.81 -9.15
C GLN A 293 -19.74 -18.59 -10.02
N LEU A 294 -19.57 -18.70 -11.33
CA LEU A 294 -20.64 -18.55 -12.32
C LEU A 294 -20.88 -19.87 -13.04
N TRP A 295 -22.18 -20.19 -13.25
CA TRP A 295 -22.67 -21.38 -13.90
C TRP A 295 -23.73 -21.00 -14.95
N ASP A 296 -23.80 -21.77 -16.05
CA ASP A 296 -24.77 -21.56 -17.12
C ASP A 296 -26.13 -22.22 -16.83
N SER A 297 -26.22 -23.05 -15.79
CA SER A 297 -27.42 -23.83 -15.43
C SER A 297 -27.52 -23.87 -13.89
N PRO A 298 -28.74 -24.22 -13.36
CA PRO A 298 -28.92 -24.46 -11.95
C PRO A 298 -27.90 -25.43 -11.39
N PHE A 299 -27.30 -25.06 -10.26
CA PHE A 299 -26.32 -25.85 -9.53
C PHE A 299 -26.66 -25.77 -8.04
N ASP A 300 -26.30 -26.78 -7.27
CA ASP A 300 -26.50 -26.79 -5.83
C ASP A 300 -25.81 -25.57 -5.19
N ASP A 301 -26.51 -24.87 -4.30
CA ASP A 301 -26.07 -23.62 -3.64
C ASP A 301 -25.80 -22.43 -4.59
N ALA A 302 -26.34 -22.45 -5.81
CA ALA A 302 -26.28 -21.35 -6.74
C ALA A 302 -27.64 -20.64 -6.88
N TYR A 303 -27.60 -19.35 -6.97
CA TYR A 303 -28.76 -18.46 -7.08
C TYR A 303 -28.84 -17.84 -8.47
N PRO A 304 -30.05 -17.65 -9.03
CA PRO A 304 -30.22 -16.99 -10.32
C PRO A 304 -29.83 -15.50 -10.18
N ALA A 305 -29.02 -15.02 -11.11
CA ALA A 305 -28.59 -13.62 -11.17
C ALA A 305 -28.73 -13.06 -12.58
N GLN A 306 -29.04 -11.78 -12.67
CA GLN A 306 -29.07 -11.06 -13.95
C GLN A 306 -27.68 -10.53 -14.28
N VAL A 307 -27.22 -10.72 -15.52
CA VAL A 307 -25.99 -10.10 -16.01
C VAL A 307 -26.29 -8.65 -16.39
N LEU A 308 -25.62 -7.70 -15.73
CA LEU A 308 -25.77 -6.27 -15.97
C LEU A 308 -24.76 -5.75 -16.98
N ASP A 309 -23.50 -6.20 -16.87
CA ASP A 309 -22.40 -5.73 -17.71
C ASP A 309 -21.26 -6.75 -17.78
N VAL A 310 -20.47 -6.69 -18.87
CA VAL A 310 -19.30 -7.53 -19.08
C VAL A 310 -18.17 -6.68 -19.64
N GLU A 311 -17.12 -6.48 -18.85
CA GLU A 311 -15.89 -5.80 -19.23
C GLU A 311 -14.85 -6.85 -19.67
N ASP A 312 -14.43 -6.86 -20.94
CA ASP A 312 -13.37 -7.75 -21.43
C ASP A 312 -12.01 -7.03 -21.37
N LEU A 313 -11.09 -7.55 -20.55
CA LEU A 313 -9.76 -6.98 -20.34
C LEU A 313 -8.65 -7.77 -21.07
N GLY A 314 -9.04 -8.68 -21.97
CA GLY A 314 -8.16 -9.47 -22.84
C GLY A 314 -7.55 -10.70 -22.14
N THR A 315 -7.29 -10.69 -20.87
CA THR A 315 -6.75 -11.84 -20.10
C THR A 315 -7.76 -12.41 -19.11
N TYR A 316 -8.77 -11.66 -18.79
CA TYR A 316 -9.93 -12.05 -17.97
C TYR A 316 -11.07 -11.06 -18.22
N ARG A 317 -12.25 -11.45 -17.79
CA ARG A 317 -13.45 -10.63 -17.86
C ARG A 317 -13.99 -10.33 -16.49
N ILE A 318 -14.55 -9.12 -16.32
CA ILE A 318 -15.30 -8.75 -15.12
C ILE A 318 -16.77 -8.77 -15.51
N VAL A 319 -17.53 -9.64 -14.85
CA VAL A 319 -18.98 -9.74 -15.03
C VAL A 319 -19.63 -9.05 -13.84
N THR A 320 -20.41 -8.00 -14.13
CA THR A 320 -21.25 -7.34 -13.11
C THR A 320 -22.62 -7.99 -13.14
N LEU A 321 -23.08 -8.44 -11.98
CA LEU A 321 -24.30 -9.23 -11.79
C LEU A 321 -25.21 -8.53 -10.79
N GLU A 322 -26.53 -8.69 -10.94
CA GLU A 322 -27.50 -8.39 -9.90
C GLU A 322 -27.96 -9.69 -9.25
N LEU A 323 -27.74 -9.81 -7.95
CA LEU A 323 -28.12 -10.94 -7.12
C LEU A 323 -28.84 -10.44 -5.86
N GLY A 324 -30.10 -10.86 -5.65
CA GLY A 324 -30.88 -10.45 -4.47
C GLY A 324 -31.02 -8.92 -4.33
N GLY A 325 -31.08 -8.19 -5.46
CA GLY A 325 -31.15 -6.72 -5.48
C GLY A 325 -29.82 -6.00 -5.22
N VAL A 326 -28.70 -6.74 -5.17
CA VAL A 326 -27.36 -6.19 -4.94
C VAL A 326 -26.48 -6.44 -6.17
N ALA A 327 -25.76 -5.39 -6.61
CA ALA A 327 -24.76 -5.54 -7.67
C ALA A 327 -23.47 -6.11 -7.09
N LEU A 328 -22.95 -7.17 -7.73
CA LEU A 328 -21.67 -7.76 -7.38
C LEU A 328 -20.85 -8.08 -8.64
N LYS A 329 -19.55 -8.18 -8.49
CA LYS A 329 -18.61 -8.48 -9.56
C LYS A 329 -18.06 -9.90 -9.43
N ALA A 330 -17.94 -10.58 -10.56
CA ALA A 330 -17.22 -11.84 -10.65
C ALA A 330 -16.09 -11.70 -11.67
N ARG A 331 -14.97 -12.36 -11.41
CA ARG A 331 -13.86 -12.43 -12.36
C ARG A 331 -13.88 -13.78 -13.07
N LEU A 332 -13.99 -13.72 -14.39
CA LEU A 332 -14.09 -14.90 -15.24
C LEU A 332 -12.83 -15.02 -16.12
N GLY A 333 -12.23 -16.20 -16.16
CA GLY A 333 -11.13 -16.48 -17.07
C GLY A 333 -11.55 -16.41 -18.54
N GLU A 334 -10.61 -16.12 -19.43
CA GLU A 334 -10.84 -15.95 -20.86
C GLU A 334 -11.44 -17.22 -21.51
N ASP A 335 -11.06 -18.39 -21.00
CA ASP A 335 -11.48 -19.72 -21.46
C ASP A 335 -12.91 -20.11 -21.04
N ARG A 336 -13.53 -19.35 -20.15
CA ARG A 336 -14.88 -19.64 -19.65
C ARG A 336 -15.95 -19.01 -20.56
N PRO A 337 -17.07 -19.73 -20.86
CA PRO A 337 -18.17 -19.16 -21.60
C PRO A 337 -18.75 -17.94 -20.89
N LEU A 338 -19.20 -16.95 -21.65
CA LEU A 338 -19.89 -15.78 -21.11
C LEU A 338 -21.39 -16.06 -20.96
N PRO A 339 -21.97 -15.85 -19.79
CA PRO A 339 -23.41 -15.83 -19.66
C PRO A 339 -24.00 -14.63 -20.41
N VAL A 340 -25.04 -14.84 -21.23
CA VAL A 340 -25.56 -13.79 -22.13
C VAL A 340 -26.53 -12.84 -21.42
N ALA A 341 -27.41 -13.33 -20.55
CA ALA A 341 -28.40 -12.50 -19.86
C ALA A 341 -28.63 -12.94 -18.41
N GLN A 342 -28.54 -14.23 -18.16
CA GLN A 342 -28.70 -14.81 -16.81
C GLN A 342 -27.54 -15.75 -16.53
N ALA A 343 -27.15 -15.81 -15.26
CA ALA A 343 -26.16 -16.72 -14.73
C ALA A 343 -26.67 -17.30 -13.40
N TRP A 344 -26.13 -18.44 -13.03
CA TRP A 344 -26.27 -18.98 -11.67
C TRP A 344 -25.01 -18.66 -10.90
N VAL A 345 -25.16 -18.04 -9.75
CA VAL A 345 -24.06 -17.53 -8.92
C VAL A 345 -23.96 -18.33 -7.63
N SER A 346 -22.79 -18.85 -7.35
CA SER A 346 -22.46 -19.44 -6.06
C SER A 346 -21.44 -18.58 -5.34
N LEU A 347 -21.66 -18.41 -4.02
CA LEU A 347 -20.78 -17.68 -3.10
C LEU A 347 -20.24 -18.69 -2.06
N PRO A 348 -19.15 -19.44 -2.37
CA PRO A 348 -18.68 -20.54 -1.51
C PRO A 348 -18.32 -20.08 -0.11
N ALA A 349 -18.88 -20.75 0.91
CA ALA A 349 -18.78 -20.37 2.31
C ALA A 349 -17.34 -20.18 2.83
N GLN A 350 -16.40 -20.96 2.29
CA GLN A 350 -14.97 -20.89 2.64
C GLN A 350 -14.28 -19.58 2.23
N TRP A 351 -14.88 -18.82 1.29
CA TRP A 351 -14.36 -17.55 0.82
C TRP A 351 -15.15 -16.35 1.33
N LEU A 352 -16.19 -16.60 2.13
CA LEU A 352 -16.95 -15.55 2.78
C LEU A 352 -16.19 -14.99 3.97
N MET A 353 -16.15 -13.68 4.06
CA MET A 353 -15.61 -12.93 5.20
C MET A 353 -16.75 -12.13 5.81
N LEU A 354 -16.91 -12.21 7.11
CA LEU A 354 -17.96 -11.48 7.83
C LEU A 354 -17.36 -10.29 8.56
N TYR A 355 -17.94 -9.13 8.37
CA TYR A 355 -17.51 -7.86 8.99
C TYR A 355 -18.61 -7.30 9.88
N LEU A 356 -18.21 -6.80 11.04
CA LEU A 356 -19.04 -6.00 11.94
C LEU A 356 -18.41 -4.63 12.09
N ASP A 357 -19.17 -3.58 11.79
CA ASP A 357 -18.69 -2.19 11.84
C ASP A 357 -17.31 -2.01 11.16
N ASP A 358 -17.21 -2.53 9.93
CA ASP A 358 -16.05 -2.53 9.07
C ASP A 358 -14.87 -3.43 9.50
N VAL A 359 -14.94 -4.12 10.65
CA VAL A 359 -13.88 -4.98 11.17
C VAL A 359 -14.21 -6.45 10.95
N LEU A 360 -13.22 -7.23 10.47
CA LEU A 360 -13.36 -8.68 10.22
C LEU A 360 -13.68 -9.43 11.51
N LEU A 361 -14.79 -10.18 11.50
CA LEU A 361 -15.08 -11.17 12.52
C LEU A 361 -14.28 -12.44 12.19
N GLU A 362 -13.24 -12.73 12.97
CA GLU A 362 -12.48 -13.97 12.81
C GLU A 362 -13.21 -15.12 13.48
N ALA A 363 -13.26 -16.29 12.83
CA ALA A 363 -13.61 -17.54 13.52
C ALA A 363 -12.64 -17.71 14.69
N GLY A 364 -13.13 -18.13 15.84
CA GLY A 364 -12.28 -18.41 17.01
C GLY A 364 -11.16 -19.40 16.65
N PRO A 365 -10.10 -19.48 17.48
CA PRO A 365 -9.01 -20.42 17.27
C PRO A 365 -9.48 -21.88 17.31
#